data_b91c0640c7498648ade981e684df3c1a
#
_entry.id   b91c0640c7498648ade981e684df3c1a
#
_cell.length_a   1.000
_cell.length_b   1.000
_cell.length_c   1.000
_cell.angle_alpha   90.00
_cell.angle_beta   90.00
_cell.angle_gamma   90.00
#
_symmetry.space_group_name_H-M   'P 1'
#
loop_
_entity.id
_entity.type
_entity.pdbx_description
1 polymer ?
#
loop_
_entity_poly.entity_id
_entity_poly.type
_entity_poly.pdbx_seq_one_letter_code
_entity_poly.pdbx_strand_id
1 'polypeptide(L)'
;MRWPRGAICVLAAALAARAAGADLGQLQQLVQDCTACGLCQGRRHAVFGMGAQPARWMVVGEAPGEQEDRQGLPFVGRSGKLLDAMLQSVGMSRERDVFIANVIKCRPPGNRNPKPEEIAACSPYLRRQIALLNPERILVLGRFAAQTLLNTEATIGNLRGRVHSLQTDEGRSIPVVVSYHPAYLLRSPAEKARAWQDLLLAARG
;
A
#
# COMPACT_ATOMS: atom_id res chain seq x y z
N MET A 1 6.70 -15.84 -4.40
CA MET A 1 7.14 -14.45 -4.65
C MET A 1 8.52 -14.25 -4.05
N ARG A 2 9.58 -14.08 -4.86
CA ARG A 2 10.94 -13.82 -4.35
C ARG A 2 11.15 -12.31 -4.27
N TRP A 3 11.09 -11.78 -3.07
CA TRP A 3 11.54 -10.42 -2.80
C TRP A 3 13.07 -10.35 -2.96
N PRO A 4 13.65 -9.17 -3.32
CA PRO A 4 15.09 -9.07 -3.54
C PRO A 4 15.87 -9.62 -2.33
N ARG A 5 16.74 -10.59 -2.59
CA ARG A 5 17.69 -11.13 -1.61
C ARG A 5 18.87 -10.15 -1.52
N GLY A 6 18.69 -9.06 -0.76
CA GLY A 6 19.79 -8.26 -0.26
C GLY A 6 20.01 -8.60 1.21
N ALA A 7 21.22 -8.51 1.72
CA ALA A 7 21.63 -8.90 3.06
C ALA A 7 20.57 -8.54 4.12
N ILE A 8 19.80 -9.54 4.53
CA ILE A 8 18.78 -9.41 5.56
C ILE A 8 19.56 -9.27 6.86
N CYS A 9 19.63 -8.05 7.38
CA CYS A 9 20.15 -7.82 8.72
C CYS A 9 19.35 -8.69 9.71
N VAL A 10 19.98 -9.25 10.74
CA VAL A 10 19.36 -10.08 11.77
C VAL A 10 18.11 -9.41 12.36
N LEU A 11 18.11 -8.09 12.45
CA LEU A 11 16.96 -7.27 12.86
C LEU A 11 15.74 -7.38 11.90
N ALA A 12 15.96 -7.49 10.59
CA ALA A 12 14.88 -7.64 9.63
C ALA A 12 14.24 -9.04 9.71
N ALA A 13 15.04 -10.08 9.96
CA ALA A 13 14.53 -11.44 10.15
C ALA A 13 13.70 -11.56 11.45
N ALA A 14 14.18 -10.97 12.54
CA ALA A 14 13.44 -10.93 13.80
C ALA A 14 12.12 -10.17 13.68
N LEU A 15 12.12 -9.04 12.95
CA LEU A 15 10.93 -8.27 12.67
C LEU A 15 9.92 -9.08 11.83
N ALA A 16 10.40 -9.76 10.78
CA ALA A 16 9.55 -10.60 9.93
C ALA A 16 8.87 -11.72 10.73
N ALA A 17 9.61 -12.38 11.62
CA ALA A 17 9.07 -13.43 12.50
C ALA A 17 8.01 -12.87 13.48
N ARG A 18 8.28 -11.71 14.11
CA ARG A 18 7.32 -11.04 14.99
C ARG A 18 6.06 -10.61 14.25
N ALA A 19 6.22 -10.03 13.06
CA ALA A 19 5.08 -9.62 12.23
C ALA A 19 4.25 -10.82 11.78
N ALA A 20 4.86 -11.94 11.40
CA ALA A 20 4.15 -13.13 10.94
C ALA A 20 3.21 -13.74 12.00
N GLY A 21 3.57 -13.66 13.27
CA GLY A 21 2.73 -14.16 14.38
C GLY A 21 1.73 -13.17 14.94
N ALA A 22 1.78 -11.89 14.54
CA ALA A 22 0.95 -10.85 15.11
C ALA A 22 -0.48 -10.86 14.56
N ASP A 23 -1.47 -10.55 15.40
CA ASP A 23 -2.78 -10.09 14.96
C ASP A 23 -2.72 -8.61 14.48
N LEU A 24 -3.85 -8.05 14.04
CA LEU A 24 -3.87 -6.72 13.44
C LEU A 24 -3.51 -5.61 14.46
N GLY A 25 -3.96 -5.74 15.71
CA GLY A 25 -3.65 -4.78 16.78
C GLY A 25 -2.19 -4.84 17.19
N GLN A 26 -1.65 -6.05 17.38
CA GLN A 26 -0.24 -6.28 17.65
C GLN A 26 0.64 -5.77 16.50
N LEU A 27 0.22 -6.00 15.25
CA LEU A 27 0.94 -5.52 14.07
C LEU A 27 0.96 -4.00 14.01
N GLN A 28 -0.13 -3.34 14.38
CA GLN A 28 -0.20 -1.88 14.47
C GLN A 28 0.80 -1.33 15.49
N GLN A 29 0.88 -1.95 16.68
CA GLN A 29 1.86 -1.56 17.68
C GLN A 29 3.30 -1.76 17.19
N LEU A 30 3.59 -2.90 16.53
CA LEU A 30 4.90 -3.16 15.93
C LEU A 30 5.30 -2.08 14.91
N VAL A 31 4.34 -1.55 14.14
CA VAL A 31 4.57 -0.47 13.17
C VAL A 31 4.85 0.85 13.89
N GLN A 32 4.12 1.18 14.95
CA GLN A 32 4.32 2.41 15.73
C GLN A 32 5.72 2.45 16.36
N ASP A 33 6.16 1.33 16.92
CA ASP A 33 7.45 1.20 17.62
C ASP A 33 8.62 0.86 16.68
N CYS A 34 8.39 0.75 15.37
CA CYS A 34 9.37 0.26 14.41
C CYS A 34 10.59 1.17 14.29
N THR A 35 11.77 0.58 14.39
CA THR A 35 13.08 1.24 14.18
C THR A 35 13.94 0.52 13.12
N ALA A 36 13.32 -0.30 12.25
CA ALA A 36 14.04 -1.18 11.31
C ALA A 36 14.77 -0.46 10.16
N CYS A 37 14.48 0.81 9.93
CA CYS A 37 15.20 1.64 8.94
C CYS A 37 15.28 3.10 9.40
N GLY A 38 16.14 3.90 8.75
CA GLY A 38 16.41 5.30 9.10
C GLY A 38 15.20 6.24 9.02
N LEU A 39 14.11 5.84 8.36
CA LEU A 39 12.91 6.68 8.25
C LEU A 39 12.22 6.92 9.61
N CYS A 40 12.44 6.05 10.58
CA CYS A 40 11.88 6.22 11.92
C CYS A 40 12.39 7.48 12.64
N GLN A 41 13.58 7.96 12.29
CA GLN A 41 14.20 9.14 12.92
C GLN A 41 13.54 10.45 12.52
N GLY A 42 12.97 10.53 11.32
CA GLY A 42 12.39 11.76 10.76
C GLY A 42 10.86 11.79 10.73
N ARG A 43 10.17 10.71 11.08
CA ARG A 43 8.72 10.66 11.10
C ARG A 43 8.14 11.33 12.33
N ARG A 44 6.95 11.90 12.22
CA ARG A 44 6.11 12.27 13.37
C ARG A 44 5.28 11.08 13.83
N HIS A 45 4.62 10.40 12.89
CA HIS A 45 3.86 9.20 13.13
C HIS A 45 4.18 8.13 12.09
N ALA A 46 4.19 6.87 12.50
CA ALA A 46 4.09 5.77 11.56
C ALA A 46 2.64 5.65 11.09
N VAL A 47 2.44 5.44 9.79
CA VAL A 47 1.11 5.30 9.18
C VAL A 47 0.84 3.84 8.91
N PHE A 48 0.15 3.19 9.83
CA PHE A 48 -0.18 1.76 9.73
C PHE A 48 -1.05 1.45 8.54
N GLY A 49 -2.13 2.18 8.42
CA GLY A 49 -3.24 1.99 7.51
C GLY A 49 -4.54 2.25 8.25
N MET A 50 -5.65 2.35 7.51
CA MET A 50 -6.97 2.58 8.08
C MET A 50 -8.06 2.07 7.13
N GLY A 51 -9.17 1.63 7.69
CA GLY A 51 -10.35 1.27 6.92
C GLY A 51 -11.14 0.13 7.53
N ALA A 52 -12.02 -0.44 6.73
CA ALA A 52 -12.90 -1.54 7.12
C ALA A 52 -12.13 -2.79 7.58
N GLN A 53 -12.69 -3.49 8.55
CA GLN A 53 -12.20 -4.76 9.09
C GLN A 53 -13.41 -5.65 9.42
N PRO A 54 -13.69 -6.68 8.61
CA PRO A 54 -12.97 -7.13 7.42
C PRO A 54 -13.06 -6.15 6.25
N ALA A 55 -12.10 -6.20 5.31
CA ALA A 55 -12.08 -5.36 4.13
C ALA A 55 -12.30 -6.19 2.86
N ARG A 56 -13.23 -5.77 2.02
CA ARG A 56 -13.43 -6.38 0.71
C ARG A 56 -12.26 -6.04 -0.23
N TRP A 57 -11.83 -4.78 -0.23
CA TRP A 57 -10.70 -4.31 -1.01
C TRP A 57 -9.58 -3.82 -0.11
N MET A 58 -8.35 -4.00 -0.58
CA MET A 58 -7.20 -3.29 -0.03
C MET A 58 -6.68 -2.30 -1.07
N VAL A 59 -6.52 -1.04 -0.67
CA VAL A 59 -5.86 -0.01 -1.48
C VAL A 59 -4.42 0.14 -0.99
N VAL A 60 -3.46 0.03 -1.90
CA VAL A 60 -2.02 0.13 -1.57
C VAL A 60 -1.39 1.27 -2.34
N GLY A 61 -0.96 2.31 -1.61
CA GLY A 61 -0.13 3.40 -2.12
C GLY A 61 1.36 3.16 -1.87
N GLU A 62 2.18 4.16 -2.18
CA GLU A 62 3.64 4.06 -2.07
C GLU A 62 4.13 4.33 -0.64
N ALA A 63 3.88 5.52 -0.13
CA ALA A 63 4.40 6.04 1.12
C ALA A 63 3.50 7.13 1.70
N PRO A 64 3.56 7.39 3.03
CA PRO A 64 2.91 8.54 3.62
C PRO A 64 3.48 9.86 3.09
N GLY A 65 2.62 10.84 2.84
CA GLY A 65 2.98 12.23 2.61
C GLY A 65 3.05 13.03 3.91
N GLU A 66 3.17 14.37 3.77
CA GLU A 66 3.31 15.26 4.93
C GLU A 66 2.07 15.26 5.83
N GLN A 67 0.87 15.28 5.26
CA GLN A 67 -0.37 15.30 6.05
C GLN A 67 -0.61 13.97 6.74
N GLU A 68 -0.26 12.88 6.08
CA GLU A 68 -0.33 11.53 6.62
C GLU A 68 0.65 11.34 7.79
N ASP A 69 1.89 11.84 7.66
CA ASP A 69 2.89 11.82 8.73
C ASP A 69 2.45 12.66 9.95
N ARG A 70 1.78 13.80 9.72
CA ARG A 70 1.26 14.65 10.79
C ARG A 70 0.10 14.00 11.57
N GLN A 71 -0.76 13.24 10.88
CA GLN A 71 -2.01 12.72 11.45
C GLN A 71 -1.92 11.23 11.81
N GLY A 72 -0.92 10.50 11.32
CA GLY A 72 -0.80 9.05 11.50
C GLY A 72 -1.80 8.23 10.68
N LEU A 73 -2.50 8.86 9.73
CA LEU A 73 -3.56 8.24 8.94
C LEU A 73 -3.24 8.29 7.44
N PRO A 74 -3.59 7.24 6.65
CA PRO A 74 -3.30 7.19 5.23
C PRO A 74 -4.27 8.03 4.42
N PHE A 75 -3.76 8.68 3.36
CA PHE A 75 -4.56 9.40 2.38
C PHE A 75 -5.54 10.42 3.02
N VAL A 76 -5.03 11.33 3.83
CA VAL A 76 -5.80 12.43 4.46
C VAL A 76 -5.65 13.77 3.74
N GLY A 77 -4.65 13.93 2.89
CA GLY A 77 -4.42 15.12 2.09
C GLY A 77 -5.34 15.23 0.87
N ARG A 78 -5.02 16.16 -0.04
CA ARG A 78 -5.78 16.40 -1.29
C ARG A 78 -5.92 15.14 -2.16
N SER A 79 -4.87 14.33 -2.24
CA SER A 79 -4.89 13.04 -2.95
C SER A 79 -5.83 12.03 -2.30
N GLY A 80 -5.96 12.07 -0.97
CA GLY A 80 -6.89 11.23 -0.23
C GLY A 80 -8.34 11.59 -0.51
N LYS A 81 -8.68 12.89 -0.55
CA LYS A 81 -10.03 13.34 -0.93
C LYS A 81 -10.43 12.89 -2.34
N LEU A 82 -9.47 12.90 -3.28
CA LEU A 82 -9.72 12.36 -4.62
C LEU A 82 -9.91 10.84 -4.56
N LEU A 83 -9.10 10.12 -3.77
CA LEU A 83 -9.27 8.67 -3.61
C LEU A 83 -10.65 8.32 -3.04
N ASP A 84 -11.14 9.06 -2.05
CA ASP A 84 -12.48 8.84 -1.49
C ASP A 84 -13.57 9.04 -2.54
N ALA A 85 -13.49 10.10 -3.35
CA ALA A 85 -14.42 10.33 -4.46
C ALA A 85 -14.34 9.21 -5.52
N MET A 86 -13.12 8.72 -5.83
CA MET A 86 -12.93 7.60 -6.74
C MET A 86 -13.58 6.32 -6.19
N LEU A 87 -13.41 5.99 -4.93
CA LEU A 87 -14.04 4.83 -4.30
C LEU A 87 -15.56 4.95 -4.28
N GLN A 88 -16.08 6.12 -3.89
CA GLN A 88 -17.53 6.38 -3.87
C GLN A 88 -18.17 6.20 -5.25
N SER A 89 -17.47 6.57 -6.33
CA SER A 89 -17.97 6.42 -7.70
C SER A 89 -18.20 4.98 -8.13
N VAL A 90 -17.62 4.00 -7.43
CA VAL A 90 -17.86 2.56 -7.62
C VAL A 90 -18.59 1.92 -6.43
N GLY A 91 -19.24 2.74 -5.59
CA GLY A 91 -20.04 2.28 -4.45
C GLY A 91 -19.25 1.79 -3.24
N MET A 92 -17.94 2.08 -3.18
CA MET A 92 -17.04 1.66 -2.11
C MET A 92 -16.70 2.81 -1.16
N SER A 93 -16.40 2.51 0.10
CA SER A 93 -15.89 3.49 1.04
C SER A 93 -14.85 2.89 1.99
N ARG A 94 -13.96 3.73 2.54
CA ARG A 94 -12.97 3.28 3.52
C ARG A 94 -13.59 2.85 4.85
N GLU A 95 -14.79 3.32 5.17
CA GLU A 95 -15.47 3.00 6.42
C GLU A 95 -16.12 1.61 6.39
N ARG A 96 -16.56 1.13 5.20
CA ARG A 96 -17.33 -0.10 5.08
C ARG A 96 -16.64 -1.21 4.32
N ASP A 97 -15.85 -0.87 3.32
CA ASP A 97 -15.46 -1.84 2.30
C ASP A 97 -13.96 -1.95 2.09
N VAL A 98 -13.21 -0.87 2.37
CA VAL A 98 -11.83 -0.72 1.92
C VAL A 98 -10.88 -0.49 3.08
N PHE A 99 -9.76 -1.22 3.10
CA PHE A 99 -8.62 -0.90 3.95
C PHE A 99 -7.52 -0.24 3.11
N ILE A 100 -7.04 0.91 3.55
CA ILE A 100 -6.03 1.71 2.85
C ILE A 100 -4.70 1.64 3.59
N ALA A 101 -3.63 1.28 2.87
CA ALA A 101 -2.28 1.25 3.40
C ALA A 101 -1.25 1.71 2.35
N ASN A 102 0.01 1.79 2.73
CA ASN A 102 1.13 2.05 1.84
C ASN A 102 2.17 0.93 1.93
N VAL A 103 3.03 0.82 0.91
CA VAL A 103 4.18 -0.10 0.89
C VAL A 103 5.08 0.15 2.09
N ILE A 104 5.43 1.41 2.35
CA ILE A 104 6.18 1.79 3.55
C ILE A 104 5.30 2.59 4.52
N LYS A 105 5.64 2.51 5.82
CA LYS A 105 4.80 3.06 6.89
C LYS A 105 5.29 4.42 7.41
N CYS A 106 6.44 4.89 6.95
CA CYS A 106 7.05 6.15 7.35
C CYS A 106 7.28 7.05 6.15
N ARG A 107 7.12 8.38 6.34
CA ARG A 107 7.34 9.38 5.30
C ARG A 107 8.83 9.50 4.96
N PRO A 108 9.24 9.34 3.69
CA PRO A 108 10.60 9.69 3.27
C PRO A 108 10.83 11.20 3.28
N PRO A 109 12.04 11.67 3.61
CA PRO A 109 12.38 13.10 3.59
C PRO A 109 12.06 13.74 2.23
N GLY A 110 11.39 14.91 2.26
CA GLY A 110 11.01 15.63 1.04
C GLY A 110 10.02 14.87 0.13
N ASN A 111 9.33 13.84 0.63
CA ASN A 111 8.48 12.95 -0.15
C ASN A 111 9.21 12.29 -1.34
N ARG A 112 10.50 12.00 -1.21
CA ARG A 112 11.23 11.23 -2.21
C ARG A 112 10.69 9.81 -2.31
N ASN A 113 11.01 9.12 -3.39
CA ASN A 113 10.69 7.69 -3.52
C ASN A 113 11.39 6.88 -2.41
N PRO A 114 10.75 5.81 -1.92
CA PRO A 114 11.38 4.88 -0.99
C PRO A 114 12.63 4.22 -1.60
N LYS A 115 13.64 3.99 -0.77
CA LYS A 115 14.81 3.22 -1.17
C LYS A 115 14.54 1.71 -1.07
N PRO A 116 15.25 0.86 -1.83
CA PRO A 116 15.07 -0.59 -1.78
C PRO A 116 15.20 -1.19 -0.37
N GLU A 117 16.17 -0.71 0.42
CA GLU A 117 16.37 -1.14 1.80
C GLU A 117 15.22 -0.73 2.74
N GLU A 118 14.60 0.43 2.51
CA GLU A 118 13.44 0.90 3.27
C GLU A 118 12.20 0.05 2.96
N ILE A 119 12.02 -0.30 1.68
CA ILE A 119 10.96 -1.21 1.22
C ILE A 119 11.17 -2.60 1.83
N ALA A 120 12.38 -3.15 1.76
CA ALA A 120 12.69 -4.47 2.28
C ALA A 120 12.43 -4.55 3.80
N ALA A 121 12.85 -3.54 4.56
CA ALA A 121 12.63 -3.46 6.00
C ALA A 121 11.14 -3.34 6.37
N CYS A 122 10.32 -2.68 5.53
CA CYS A 122 8.91 -2.41 5.82
C CYS A 122 7.95 -3.47 5.24
N SER A 123 8.40 -4.27 4.27
CA SER A 123 7.57 -5.24 3.55
C SER A 123 6.89 -6.30 4.44
N PRO A 124 7.47 -6.78 5.56
CA PRO A 124 6.81 -7.76 6.42
C PRO A 124 5.45 -7.26 6.95
N TYR A 125 5.34 -5.96 7.23
CA TYR A 125 4.09 -5.37 7.72
C TYR A 125 2.97 -5.43 6.66
N LEU A 126 3.27 -5.01 5.41
CA LEU A 126 2.26 -5.04 4.35
C LEU A 126 1.82 -6.46 4.02
N ARG A 127 2.77 -7.42 3.97
CA ARG A 127 2.45 -8.83 3.76
C ARG A 127 1.51 -9.37 4.83
N ARG A 128 1.82 -9.08 6.10
CA ARG A 128 0.97 -9.53 7.21
C ARG A 128 -0.40 -8.86 7.18
N GLN A 129 -0.48 -7.56 6.83
CA GLN A 129 -1.77 -6.89 6.63
C GLN A 129 -2.61 -7.58 5.55
N ILE A 130 -2.01 -7.92 4.40
CA ILE A 130 -2.70 -8.63 3.32
C ILE A 130 -3.20 -10.00 3.80
N ALA A 131 -2.38 -10.75 4.53
CA ALA A 131 -2.76 -12.05 5.07
C ALA A 131 -3.92 -11.95 6.07
N LEU A 132 -3.86 -11.01 7.02
CA LEU A 132 -4.88 -10.83 8.06
C LEU A 132 -6.21 -10.28 7.53
N LEU A 133 -6.15 -9.28 6.65
CA LEU A 133 -7.35 -8.66 6.06
C LEU A 133 -8.00 -9.54 4.99
N ASN A 134 -7.21 -10.40 4.38
CA ASN A 134 -7.65 -11.37 3.39
C ASN A 134 -8.58 -10.78 2.31
N PRO A 135 -8.20 -9.65 1.64
CA PRO A 135 -9.09 -8.94 0.75
C PRO A 135 -9.44 -9.78 -0.49
N GLU A 136 -10.63 -9.54 -1.04
CA GLU A 136 -11.05 -10.12 -2.32
C GLU A 136 -10.21 -9.57 -3.47
N ARG A 137 -9.70 -8.33 -3.32
CA ARG A 137 -8.98 -7.60 -4.36
C ARG A 137 -8.05 -6.54 -3.80
N ILE A 138 -6.97 -6.27 -4.53
CA ILE A 138 -6.05 -5.17 -4.22
C ILE A 138 -6.06 -4.15 -5.37
N LEU A 139 -6.33 -2.88 -5.05
CA LEU A 139 -6.13 -1.73 -5.94
C LEU A 139 -4.79 -1.07 -5.59
N VAL A 140 -3.86 -1.08 -6.54
CA VAL A 140 -2.53 -0.50 -6.33
C VAL A 140 -2.42 0.85 -7.04
N LEU A 141 -1.99 1.86 -6.30
CA LEU A 141 -1.95 3.25 -6.77
C LEU A 141 -0.50 3.70 -7.03
N GLY A 142 -0.19 3.86 -8.32
CA GLY A 142 1.07 4.40 -8.80
C GLY A 142 2.14 3.34 -9.09
N ARG A 143 3.19 3.79 -9.80
CA ARG A 143 4.22 2.91 -10.35
C ARG A 143 5.00 2.16 -9.28
N PHE A 144 5.50 2.88 -8.27
CA PHE A 144 6.39 2.28 -7.27
C PHE A 144 5.69 1.23 -6.41
N ALA A 145 4.44 1.50 -5.99
CA ALA A 145 3.64 0.52 -5.28
C ALA A 145 3.39 -0.73 -6.14
N ALA A 146 3.06 -0.53 -7.42
CA ALA A 146 2.81 -1.63 -8.36
C ALA A 146 4.07 -2.46 -8.63
N GLN A 147 5.20 -1.82 -8.90
CA GLN A 147 6.48 -2.50 -9.10
C GLN A 147 6.91 -3.30 -7.88
N THR A 148 6.74 -2.72 -6.69
CA THR A 148 7.05 -3.41 -5.43
C THR A 148 6.14 -4.60 -5.19
N LEU A 149 4.82 -4.43 -5.32
CA LEU A 149 3.87 -5.49 -4.99
C LEU A 149 3.90 -6.63 -6.01
N LEU A 150 4.06 -6.31 -7.30
CA LEU A 150 4.09 -7.29 -8.40
C LEU A 150 5.51 -7.79 -8.73
N ASN A 151 6.53 -7.26 -8.05
CA ASN A 151 7.94 -7.60 -8.28
C ASN A 151 8.34 -7.48 -9.76
N THR A 152 8.17 -6.31 -10.34
CA THR A 152 8.39 -6.00 -11.75
C THR A 152 9.00 -4.63 -11.95
N GLU A 153 9.72 -4.42 -13.04
CA GLU A 153 10.25 -3.13 -13.49
C GLU A 153 9.36 -2.45 -14.56
N ALA A 154 8.21 -3.07 -14.88
CA ALA A 154 7.31 -2.56 -15.92
C ALA A 154 6.79 -1.15 -15.61
N THR A 155 6.56 -0.35 -16.66
CA THR A 155 5.99 0.99 -16.53
C THR A 155 4.53 0.94 -16.10
N ILE A 156 4.03 2.03 -15.53
CA ILE A 156 2.62 2.13 -15.12
C ILE A 156 1.66 1.89 -16.29
N GLY A 157 2.01 2.38 -17.48
CA GLY A 157 1.21 2.19 -18.69
C GLY A 157 1.07 0.72 -19.10
N ASN A 158 2.11 -0.09 -18.84
CA ASN A 158 2.10 -1.52 -19.12
C ASN A 158 1.43 -2.35 -18.01
N LEU A 159 1.29 -1.80 -16.81
CA LEU A 159 0.69 -2.50 -15.67
C LEU A 159 -0.81 -2.22 -15.53
N ARG A 160 -1.28 -1.03 -15.88
CA ARG A 160 -2.71 -0.68 -15.78
C ARG A 160 -3.56 -1.32 -16.89
N GLY A 161 -4.88 -1.28 -16.73
CA GLY A 161 -5.85 -1.74 -17.73
C GLY A 161 -6.00 -3.28 -17.81
N ARG A 162 -5.44 -4.02 -16.89
CA ARG A 162 -5.55 -5.49 -16.79
C ARG A 162 -5.49 -5.95 -15.33
N VAL A 163 -5.98 -7.15 -15.08
CA VAL A 163 -5.89 -7.82 -13.77
C VAL A 163 -4.58 -8.59 -13.69
N HIS A 164 -3.83 -8.35 -12.63
CA HIS A 164 -2.65 -9.12 -12.23
C HIS A 164 -3.01 -10.06 -11.08
N SER A 165 -2.08 -10.90 -10.67
CA SER A 165 -2.24 -11.81 -9.54
C SER A 165 -1.10 -11.61 -8.53
N LEU A 166 -1.45 -11.45 -7.26
CA LEU A 166 -0.52 -11.53 -6.14
C LEU A 166 -0.64 -12.89 -5.49
N GLN A 167 0.47 -13.64 -5.46
CA GLN A 167 0.53 -14.88 -4.67
C GLN A 167 0.93 -14.54 -3.24
N THR A 168 0.09 -14.89 -2.28
CA THR A 168 0.41 -14.74 -0.85
C THR A 168 1.34 -15.86 -0.37
N ASP A 169 1.95 -15.66 0.79
CA ASP A 169 2.84 -16.66 1.39
C ASP A 169 2.05 -17.94 1.79
N GLU A 170 0.73 -17.83 2.00
CA GLU A 170 -0.20 -18.94 2.26
C GLU A 170 -0.71 -19.64 0.97
N GLY A 171 -0.20 -19.27 -0.19
CA GLY A 171 -0.54 -19.88 -1.48
C GLY A 171 -1.85 -19.35 -2.11
N ARG A 172 -2.46 -18.31 -1.56
CA ARG A 172 -3.62 -17.66 -2.20
C ARG A 172 -3.21 -16.78 -3.36
N SER A 173 -4.08 -16.73 -4.36
CA SER A 173 -4.00 -15.79 -5.49
C SER A 173 -5.01 -14.67 -5.29
N ILE A 174 -4.55 -13.44 -5.12
CA ILE A 174 -5.41 -12.25 -4.97
C ILE A 174 -5.34 -11.43 -6.26
N PRO A 175 -6.50 -11.09 -6.88
CA PRO A 175 -6.54 -10.20 -8.04
C PRO A 175 -6.01 -8.80 -7.68
N VAL A 176 -5.14 -8.26 -8.54
CA VAL A 176 -4.54 -6.94 -8.37
C VAL A 176 -4.84 -6.09 -9.59
N VAL A 177 -5.41 -4.92 -9.39
CA VAL A 177 -5.59 -3.89 -10.42
C VAL A 177 -4.67 -2.72 -10.12
N VAL A 178 -3.94 -2.25 -11.14
CA VAL A 178 -3.04 -1.11 -11.04
C VAL A 178 -3.69 0.12 -11.65
N SER A 179 -3.64 1.25 -10.95
CA SER A 179 -4.11 2.54 -11.45
C SER A 179 -3.12 3.67 -11.14
N TYR A 180 -3.37 4.83 -11.71
CA TYR A 180 -2.59 6.03 -11.40
C TYR A 180 -2.79 6.46 -9.95
N HIS A 181 -1.73 6.99 -9.36
CA HIS A 181 -1.81 7.58 -8.01
C HIS A 181 -2.66 8.87 -8.04
N PRO A 182 -3.57 9.10 -7.07
CA PRO A 182 -4.42 10.30 -7.06
C PRO A 182 -3.63 11.62 -7.10
N ALA A 183 -2.45 11.68 -6.48
CA ALA A 183 -1.60 12.87 -6.58
C ALA A 183 -1.12 13.17 -8.02
N TYR A 184 -0.93 12.14 -8.84
CA TYR A 184 -0.65 12.31 -10.27
C TYR A 184 -1.88 12.82 -11.02
N LEU A 185 -3.07 12.28 -10.73
CA LEU A 185 -4.33 12.70 -11.36
C LEU A 185 -4.72 14.14 -11.04
N LEU A 186 -4.28 14.66 -9.89
CA LEU A 186 -4.45 16.08 -9.54
C LEU A 186 -3.59 17.01 -10.43
N ARG A 187 -2.42 16.53 -10.87
CA ARG A 187 -1.53 17.27 -11.77
C ARG A 187 -1.83 17.04 -13.24
N SER A 188 -2.43 15.90 -13.57
CA SER A 188 -2.74 15.45 -14.94
C SER A 188 -4.21 15.02 -15.05
N PRO A 189 -5.18 15.98 -15.01
CA PRO A 189 -6.61 15.66 -14.97
C PRO A 189 -7.11 14.84 -16.16
N ALA A 190 -6.49 14.95 -17.33
CA ALA A 190 -6.81 14.17 -18.52
C ALA A 190 -6.70 12.65 -18.31
N GLU A 191 -5.85 12.22 -17.39
CA GLU A 191 -5.66 10.79 -17.08
C GLU A 191 -6.75 10.20 -16.16
N LYS A 192 -7.67 11.02 -15.66
CA LYS A 192 -8.79 10.54 -14.82
C LYS A 192 -9.69 9.55 -15.54
N ALA A 193 -9.91 9.74 -16.84
CA ALA A 193 -10.71 8.80 -17.63
C ALA A 193 -10.09 7.39 -17.65
N ARG A 194 -8.77 7.30 -17.74
CA ARG A 194 -8.06 6.02 -17.68
C ARG A 194 -8.11 5.41 -16.28
N ALA A 195 -7.94 6.23 -15.23
CA ALA A 195 -8.08 5.75 -13.86
C ALA A 195 -9.49 5.24 -13.56
N TRP A 196 -10.51 5.87 -14.14
CA TRP A 196 -11.90 5.41 -14.08
C TRP A 196 -12.06 4.01 -14.68
N GLN A 197 -11.47 3.76 -15.85
CA GLN A 197 -11.47 2.42 -16.47
C GLN A 197 -10.83 1.36 -15.56
N ASP A 198 -9.73 1.70 -14.88
CA ASP A 198 -9.07 0.80 -13.92
C ASP A 198 -9.97 0.51 -12.71
N LEU A 199 -10.69 1.52 -12.19
CA LEU A 199 -11.65 1.33 -11.11
C LEU A 199 -12.82 0.44 -11.52
N LEU A 200 -13.37 0.64 -12.71
CA LEU A 200 -14.42 -0.23 -13.24
C LEU A 200 -13.92 -1.66 -13.41
N LEU A 201 -12.68 -1.84 -13.87
CA LEU A 201 -12.06 -3.17 -13.95
C LEU A 201 -11.92 -3.80 -12.56
N ALA A 202 -11.52 -3.01 -11.56
CA ALA A 202 -11.47 -3.48 -10.18
C ALA A 202 -12.87 -3.82 -9.63
N ALA A 203 -13.93 -3.17 -10.03
CA ALA A 203 -15.29 -3.40 -9.53
C ALA A 203 -16.02 -4.58 -10.19
N ARG A 204 -15.58 -5.05 -11.35
CA ARG A 204 -16.29 -6.09 -12.14
C ARG A 204 -16.01 -7.54 -11.70
N GLY A 205 -15.13 -7.78 -10.77
CA GLY A 205 -14.69 -9.11 -10.42
C GLY A 205 -15.19 -9.61 -9.04
#